data_78e0e97634122766d5fd163ab88a972d
#
_entry.id   78e0e97634122766d5fd163ab88a972d
#
_cell.length_a   1.000
_cell.length_b   1.000
_cell.length_c   1.000
_cell.angle_alpha   90.00
_cell.angle_beta   90.00
_cell.angle_gamma   90.00
#
_symmetry.space_group_name_H-M   'P 1'
#
loop_
_entity.id
_entity.type
_entity.pdbx_description
1 polymer ?
#
loop_
_entity_poly.entity_id
_entity_poly.type
_entity_poly.pdbx_seq_one_letter_code
_entity_poly.pdbx_strand_id
1 'polypeptide(L)' 'MSAMKALLEEIAKALVDSPDDVQVTEVEGEQTTVLELRVRTEDLGKVIGRQGRTARAIRTLLSAAGMKVHKRFVLEILE' A
#
# COMPACT_ATOMS: atom_id res chain seq x y z
N MET A 1 -6.00 10.52 9.98
CA MET A 1 -5.55 9.76 8.81
C MET A 1 -4.08 10.08 8.53
N SER A 2 -3.25 9.08 8.32
CA SER A 2 -1.85 9.32 8.06
C SER A 2 -1.60 9.65 6.60
N ALA A 3 -0.51 10.37 6.35
CA ALA A 3 -0.12 10.71 4.99
C ALA A 3 0.24 9.47 4.19
N MET A 4 0.79 8.44 4.83
CA MET A 4 1.16 7.20 4.14
C MET A 4 -0.07 6.43 3.70
N LYS A 5 -1.10 6.36 4.54
CA LYS A 5 -2.35 5.72 4.17
C LYS A 5 -2.97 6.43 2.96
N ALA A 6 -3.02 7.75 3.00
CA ALA A 6 -3.58 8.53 1.89
C ALA A 6 -2.78 8.32 0.60
N LEU A 7 -1.45 8.28 0.70
CA LEU A 7 -0.59 8.05 -0.45
C LEU A 7 -0.85 6.67 -1.06
N LEU A 8 -0.91 5.64 -0.21
CA LEU A 8 -1.16 4.29 -0.70
C LEU A 8 -2.52 4.17 -1.36
N GLU A 9 -3.54 4.81 -0.77
CA GLU A 9 -4.88 4.84 -1.37
C GLU A 9 -4.85 5.44 -2.78
N GLU A 10 -4.15 6.56 -2.94
CA GLU A 10 -4.07 7.22 -4.24
C GLU A 10 -3.33 6.37 -5.26
N ILE A 11 -2.22 5.74 -4.85
CA ILE A 11 -1.47 4.85 -5.74
C ILE A 11 -2.35 3.68 -6.20
N ALA A 12 -3.02 3.02 -5.25
CA ALA A 12 -3.85 1.86 -5.58
C ALA A 12 -5.01 2.25 -6.49
N LYS A 13 -5.67 3.36 -6.20
CA LYS A 13 -6.79 3.84 -7.02
C LYS A 13 -6.36 4.16 -8.45
N ALA A 14 -5.12 4.62 -8.61
CA ALA A 14 -4.60 4.92 -9.94
C ALA A 14 -4.30 3.66 -10.76
N LEU A 15 -4.10 2.53 -10.09
CA LEU A 15 -3.70 1.29 -10.74
C LEU A 15 -4.86 0.36 -11.08
N VAL A 16 -5.95 0.42 -10.31
CA VAL A 16 -7.04 -0.55 -10.43
C VAL A 16 -8.16 -0.05 -11.32
N ASP A 17 -8.99 -1.01 -11.77
CA ASP A 17 -10.18 -0.68 -12.56
C ASP A 17 -11.36 -0.30 -11.68
N SER A 18 -11.38 -0.75 -10.43
CA SER A 18 -12.46 -0.48 -9.48
C SER A 18 -11.95 0.30 -8.28
N PRO A 19 -11.67 1.61 -8.46
CA PRO A 19 -11.09 2.41 -7.37
C PRO A 19 -11.99 2.53 -6.15
N ASP A 20 -13.30 2.40 -6.31
CA ASP A 20 -14.23 2.49 -5.18
C ASP A 20 -14.08 1.29 -4.23
N ASP A 21 -13.48 0.20 -4.68
CA ASP A 21 -13.27 -0.99 -3.86
C ASP A 21 -11.91 -1.00 -3.16
N VAL A 22 -11.11 0.05 -3.34
CA VAL A 22 -9.82 0.16 -2.66
C VAL A 22 -10.05 0.52 -1.19
N GLN A 23 -9.44 -0.27 -0.30
CA GLN A 23 -9.47 -0.02 1.14
C GLN A 23 -8.06 -0.16 1.68
N VAL A 24 -7.64 0.80 2.50
CA VAL A 24 -6.37 0.72 3.22
C VAL A 24 -6.67 0.80 4.70
N THR A 25 -6.17 -0.18 5.45
CA THR A 25 -6.25 -0.19 6.89
C THR A 25 -4.86 0.00 7.46
N GLU A 26 -4.75 0.88 8.43
CA GLU A 26 -3.48 1.19 9.07
C GLU A 26 -3.46 0.59 10.46
N VAL A 27 -2.48 -0.29 10.70
CA VAL A 27 -2.28 -0.89 12.01
C VAL A 27 -0.98 -0.33 12.56
N GLU A 28 -1.09 0.58 13.50
CA GLU A 28 0.05 1.33 14.01
C GLU A 28 0.65 0.66 15.23
N GLY A 29 1.96 0.34 15.15
CA GLY A 29 2.74 -0.12 16.30
C GLY A 29 3.68 0.99 16.75
N GLU A 30 4.57 0.67 17.69
CA GLU A 30 5.49 1.68 18.24
C GLU A 30 6.45 2.21 17.18
N GLN A 31 7.06 1.33 16.39
CA GLN A 31 8.01 1.72 15.36
C GLN A 31 7.63 1.23 13.97
N THR A 32 6.71 0.29 13.90
CA THR A 32 6.30 -0.32 12.65
C THR A 32 4.80 -0.09 12.46
N THR A 33 4.44 0.38 11.29
CA THR A 33 3.04 0.54 10.89
C THR A 33 2.78 -0.38 9.71
N VAL A 34 1.77 -1.23 9.83
CA VAL A 34 1.36 -2.12 8.74
C VAL A 34 0.23 -1.43 7.98
N LEU A 35 0.41 -1.32 6.67
CA LEU A 35 -0.65 -0.80 5.79
C LEU A 35 -1.22 -2.00 5.04
N GLU A 36 -2.45 -2.33 5.35
CA GLU A 36 -3.16 -3.43 4.72
C GLU A 36 -3.96 -2.89 3.56
N LEU A 37 -3.65 -3.36 2.38
CA LEU A 37 -4.31 -2.93 1.15
C LEU A 37 -5.27 -4.02 0.68
N ARG A 38 -6.52 -3.65 0.46
CA ARG A 38 -7.51 -4.53 -0.13
C ARG A 38 -8.08 -3.89 -1.38
N VAL A 39 -8.11 -4.65 -2.44
CA VAL A 39 -8.71 -4.23 -3.71
C VAL A 39 -9.68 -5.32 -4.17
N ARG A 40 -10.43 -5.03 -5.21
CA ARG A 40 -11.27 -6.05 -5.82
C ARG A 40 -10.40 -7.20 -6.30
N THR A 41 -10.88 -8.43 -6.14
CA THR A 41 -10.08 -9.63 -6.47
C THR A 41 -9.54 -9.57 -7.90
N GLU A 42 -10.34 -9.11 -8.83
CA GLU A 42 -9.95 -9.01 -10.24
C GLU A 42 -8.83 -7.98 -10.46
N ASP A 43 -8.61 -7.09 -9.50
CA ASP A 43 -7.59 -6.03 -9.59
C ASP A 43 -6.29 -6.38 -8.87
N LEU A 44 -6.23 -7.52 -8.19
CA LEU A 44 -5.03 -7.90 -7.44
C LEU A 44 -3.77 -7.87 -8.30
N GLY A 45 -3.85 -8.40 -9.51
CA GLY A 45 -2.70 -8.41 -10.41
C GLY A 45 -2.18 -7.02 -10.74
N LYS A 46 -3.04 -6.00 -10.67
CA LYS A 46 -2.64 -4.63 -11.00
C LYS A 46 -1.83 -3.98 -9.89
N VAL A 47 -2.02 -4.40 -8.65
CA VAL A 47 -1.23 -3.85 -7.53
C VAL A 47 -0.02 -4.72 -7.21
N ILE A 48 -0.06 -6.00 -7.59
CA ILE A 48 1.09 -6.90 -7.43
C ILE A 48 2.07 -6.68 -8.58
N GLY A 49 1.54 -6.65 -9.80
CA GLY A 49 2.33 -6.47 -11.01
C GLY A 49 3.03 -7.74 -11.44
N ARG A 50 3.59 -7.71 -12.65
CA ARG A 50 4.32 -8.86 -13.18
C ARG A 50 5.50 -9.19 -12.28
N GLN A 51 5.57 -10.43 -11.81
CA GLN A 51 6.64 -10.90 -10.94
C GLN A 51 6.76 -10.08 -9.66
N GLY A 52 5.66 -9.48 -9.21
CA GLY A 52 5.63 -8.71 -7.98
C GLY A 52 6.29 -7.34 -8.07
N ARG A 53 6.58 -6.85 -9.27
CA ARG A 53 7.36 -5.62 -9.45
C ARG A 53 6.63 -4.37 -8.95
N THR A 54 5.33 -4.29 -9.16
CA THR A 54 4.56 -3.13 -8.71
C THR A 54 4.51 -3.08 -7.19
N ALA A 55 4.20 -4.21 -6.55
CA ALA A 55 4.17 -4.27 -5.09
C ALA A 55 5.55 -3.95 -4.50
N ARG A 56 6.62 -4.44 -5.14
CA ARG A 56 7.98 -4.15 -4.68
C ARG A 56 8.30 -2.67 -4.80
N ALA A 57 7.87 -2.03 -5.89
CA ALA A 57 8.08 -0.60 -6.08
C ALA A 57 7.33 0.20 -5.02
N ILE A 58 6.10 -0.20 -4.71
CA ILE A 58 5.31 0.47 -3.66
C ILE A 58 6.03 0.32 -2.32
N ARG A 59 6.53 -0.89 -1.99
CA ARG A 59 7.26 -1.11 -0.75
C ARG A 59 8.49 -0.24 -0.66
N THR A 60 9.20 -0.06 -1.78
CA THR A 60 10.38 0.80 -1.81
C THR A 60 10.01 2.26 -1.51
N LEU A 61 8.92 2.74 -2.10
CA LEU A 61 8.45 4.10 -1.84
C LEU A 61 8.05 4.29 -0.37
N LEU A 62 7.34 3.32 0.19
CA LEU A 62 6.93 3.40 1.60
C LEU A 62 8.14 3.37 2.53
N SER A 63 9.15 2.56 2.22
CA SER A 63 10.38 2.51 3.01
C SER A 63 11.11 3.84 2.97
N ALA A 64 11.23 4.43 1.80
CA ALA A 64 11.91 5.72 1.64
C ALA A 64 11.19 6.81 2.42
N ALA A 65 9.86 6.85 2.33
CA ALA A 65 9.06 7.83 3.05
C ALA A 65 9.16 7.62 4.56
N GLY A 66 9.20 6.34 4.99
CA GLY A 66 9.32 6.00 6.40
C GLY A 66 10.62 6.46 7.01
N MET A 67 11.72 6.39 6.25
CA MET A 67 13.03 6.87 6.74
C MET A 67 12.99 8.33 7.12
N LYS A 68 12.22 9.11 6.40
CA LYS A 68 12.11 10.55 6.65
C LYS A 68 11.48 10.85 8.02
N VAL A 69 10.58 9.98 8.48
CA VAL A 69 9.87 10.17 9.75
C VAL A 69 10.31 9.15 10.80
N HIS A 70 11.38 8.40 10.54
CA HIS A 70 11.95 7.41 11.44
C HIS A 70 10.95 6.32 11.83
N LYS A 71 10.13 5.90 10.86
CA LYS A 71 9.16 4.82 11.04
C LYS A 71 9.33 3.79 9.94
N ARG A 72 8.98 2.55 10.27
CA ARG A 72 8.97 1.48 9.29
C ARG A 72 7.52 1.24 8.85
N PHE A 73 7.31 1.30 7.55
CA PHE A 73 6.01 0.98 6.96
C PHE A 73 6.11 -0.34 6.21
N VAL A 74 5.15 -1.21 6.46
CA VAL A 74 5.07 -2.53 5.84
C VAL A 74 3.78 -2.59 5.04
N LEU A 75 3.89 -3.00 3.77
CA LEU A 75 2.73 -3.21 2.91
C LEU A 75 2.30 -4.66 2.99
N GLU A 76 1.03 -4.87 3.26
CA GLU A 76 0.42 -6.19 3.20
C GLU A 76 -0.75 -6.12 2.24
N ILE A 77 -0.71 -6.93 1.18
CA ILE A 77 -1.78 -6.99 0.19
C ILE A 77 -2.66 -8.17 0.54
N LEU A 78 -3.92 -7.88 0.85
CA LEU A 78 -4.88 -8.90 1.28
C LEU A 78 -5.63 -9.44 0.08
N GLU A 79 -5.89 -10.75 0.10
CA GLU A 79 -6.63 -11.41 -0.97
C GLU A 79 -8.09 -11.61 -0.64
#